data_1ce99d6a95956ada9c4d203a0521e99e
#
_entry.id   1ce99d6a95956ada9c4d203a0521e99e
#
_cell.length_a   1.000
_cell.length_b   1.000
_cell.length_c   1.000
_cell.angle_alpha   90.00
_cell.angle_beta   90.00
_cell.angle_gamma   90.00
#
_symmetry.space_group_name_H-M   'P 1'
#
loop_
_entity.id
_entity.type
_entity.pdbx_description
1 polymer ?
#
loop_
_entity_poly.entity_id
_entity_poly.type
_entity_poly.pdbx_seq_one_letter_code
_entity_poly.pdbx_strand_id
1 'polypeptide(L)'
;MVLGKRKRRPLTAAGCGLLVALLCPPTAPAPKPPAADGRGPAHLPAEPPAGHVALSSAPPQTTVLSLPFDGAWGVVQGMESDGTHGGYAAYALDFVPAEPNAASLNEAAFRKRKQLIDHPCYGRPVLAPASGRVVWVRDGARELPPFRDSKKHEAGNFLILEHAKNEFTEFRHLQRGSIAVKTGDRVAAGQIIGRCGNSGNAVTPHLHFAVLGSYNPIATRPFRLSSYEVMTAPNVWQPGDGVLKQGQIVRPSRH
;
A
#
# COMPACT_ATOMS: atom_id res chain seq x y z
N MET A 1 8.95 -53.41 56.88
CA MET A 1 8.37 -53.84 55.64
C MET A 1 8.90 -52.88 54.53
N VAL A 2 9.93 -53.38 53.80
CA VAL A 2 10.83 -52.56 52.97
C VAL A 2 10.37 -52.67 51.48
N LEU A 3 10.03 -51.54 50.88
CA LEU A 3 9.69 -51.50 49.44
C LEU A 3 10.93 -51.09 48.63
N GLY A 4 11.37 -51.99 47.78
CA GLY A 4 12.54 -51.91 46.99
C GLY A 4 12.39 -50.90 45.79
N LYS A 5 13.42 -50.09 45.59
CA LYS A 5 13.63 -49.20 44.43
C LYS A 5 14.11 -50.01 43.23
N ARG A 6 13.33 -50.08 42.17
CA ARG A 6 13.79 -50.59 40.85
C ARG A 6 14.50 -49.48 40.06
N LYS A 7 15.78 -49.69 39.77
CA LYS A 7 16.59 -48.90 38.84
C LYS A 7 16.19 -49.25 37.40
N ARG A 8 15.85 -48.26 36.58
CA ARG A 8 15.72 -48.40 35.12
C ARG A 8 17.06 -48.05 34.47
N ARG A 9 17.52 -48.91 33.59
CA ARG A 9 18.71 -48.73 32.73
C ARG A 9 18.33 -47.89 31.52
N PRO A 10 19.23 -47.05 30.95
CA PRO A 10 18.98 -46.34 29.71
C PRO A 10 19.25 -47.27 28.50
N LEU A 11 18.35 -47.26 27.53
CA LEU A 11 18.60 -47.83 26.21
C LEU A 11 19.36 -46.79 25.37
N THR A 12 20.52 -47.20 24.88
CA THR A 12 21.25 -46.54 23.82
C THR A 12 20.69 -47.02 22.47
N ALA A 13 20.20 -46.12 21.66
CA ALA A 13 19.92 -46.34 20.27
C ALA A 13 20.80 -45.40 19.43
N ALA A 14 21.85 -45.97 18.86
CA ALA A 14 22.62 -45.33 17.81
C ALA A 14 21.82 -45.41 16.49
N GLY A 15 21.40 -44.27 15.98
CA GLY A 15 20.78 -44.11 14.66
C GLY A 15 21.64 -43.16 13.83
N CYS A 16 22.47 -43.74 12.96
CA CYS A 16 23.26 -43.02 11.98
C CYS A 16 22.34 -42.51 10.87
N GLY A 17 21.92 -41.26 10.93
CA GLY A 17 21.18 -40.58 9.89
C GLY A 17 22.12 -39.75 9.01
N LEU A 18 22.38 -40.28 7.80
CA LEU A 18 23.18 -39.63 6.76
C LEU A 18 22.44 -38.35 6.28
N LEU A 19 22.89 -37.19 6.73
CA LEU A 19 22.38 -35.89 6.28
C LEU A 19 23.06 -35.58 4.93
N VAL A 20 22.34 -35.83 3.83
CA VAL A 20 22.76 -35.35 2.51
C VAL A 20 22.48 -33.84 2.46
N ALA A 21 23.49 -33.03 2.71
CA ALA A 21 23.46 -31.62 2.46
C ALA A 21 23.49 -31.41 0.94
N LEU A 22 22.35 -31.03 0.34
CA LEU A 22 22.32 -30.47 -1.02
C LEU A 22 23.05 -29.12 -0.97
N LEU A 23 24.30 -29.13 -1.46
CA LEU A 23 25.07 -27.92 -1.75
C LEU A 23 24.41 -27.21 -2.95
N CYS A 24 23.57 -26.20 -2.69
CA CYS A 24 23.25 -25.21 -3.71
C CYS A 24 24.51 -24.44 -4.08
N PRO A 25 24.87 -24.33 -5.37
CA PRO A 25 25.99 -23.49 -5.77
C PRO A 25 25.70 -22.03 -5.39
N PRO A 26 26.71 -21.25 -5.01
CA PRO A 26 26.50 -19.82 -4.69
C PRO A 26 25.99 -19.11 -5.94
N THR A 27 24.82 -18.51 -5.85
CA THR A 27 24.28 -17.62 -6.87
C THR A 27 25.24 -16.45 -7.03
N ALA A 28 25.70 -16.20 -8.26
CA ALA A 28 26.53 -15.06 -8.58
C ALA A 28 25.87 -13.76 -8.04
N PRO A 29 26.64 -12.82 -7.48
CA PRO A 29 26.06 -11.56 -7.01
C PRO A 29 25.42 -10.85 -8.20
N ALA A 30 24.18 -10.39 -8.00
CA ALA A 30 23.47 -9.57 -8.97
C ALA A 30 24.32 -8.34 -9.33
N PRO A 31 24.35 -7.91 -10.60
CA PRO A 31 25.09 -6.73 -11.00
C PRO A 31 24.66 -5.54 -10.13
N LYS A 32 25.66 -4.85 -9.59
CA LYS A 32 25.45 -3.65 -8.77
C LYS A 32 24.63 -2.65 -9.60
N PRO A 33 23.47 -2.20 -9.14
CA PRO A 33 22.71 -1.19 -9.87
C PRO A 33 23.60 0.04 -10.04
N PRO A 34 23.48 0.79 -11.16
CA PRO A 34 24.18 2.05 -11.30
C PRO A 34 23.83 2.90 -10.07
N ALA A 35 24.84 3.57 -9.52
CA ALA A 35 24.66 4.42 -8.36
C ALA A 35 23.54 5.42 -8.69
N ALA A 36 22.36 5.21 -8.08
CA ALA A 36 21.32 6.22 -8.08
C ALA A 36 21.92 7.41 -7.34
N ASP A 37 22.10 8.52 -8.03
CA ASP A 37 22.68 9.75 -7.47
C ASP A 37 21.76 10.42 -6.43
N GLY A 38 20.81 9.70 -5.85
CA GLY A 38 19.94 10.15 -4.77
C GLY A 38 19.04 11.35 -5.12
N ARG A 39 19.14 11.83 -6.34
CA ARG A 39 18.36 12.94 -6.86
C ARG A 39 17.23 12.38 -7.72
N GLY A 40 16.15 11.90 -7.08
CA GLY A 40 14.85 11.94 -7.73
C GLY A 40 14.63 13.38 -8.22
N PRO A 41 13.81 13.62 -9.27
CA PRO A 41 13.59 14.97 -9.77
C PRO A 41 13.30 15.89 -8.60
N ALA A 42 14.14 16.91 -8.42
CA ALA A 42 14.20 17.80 -7.25
C ALA A 42 12.93 18.66 -7.06
N HIS A 43 11.96 18.52 -7.93
CA HIS A 43 10.67 19.18 -7.91
C HIS A 43 9.59 18.22 -8.38
N LEU A 44 8.57 17.99 -7.56
CA LEU A 44 7.27 17.59 -8.11
C LEU A 44 6.89 18.73 -9.09
N PRO A 45 6.52 18.43 -10.34
CA PRO A 45 6.10 19.45 -11.25
C PRO A 45 4.95 20.25 -10.63
N ALA A 46 4.99 21.56 -10.78
CA ALA A 46 3.80 22.39 -10.62
C ALA A 46 2.68 21.74 -11.44
N GLU A 47 1.44 21.83 -10.95
CA GLU A 47 0.25 21.17 -11.52
C GLU A 47 0.37 20.92 -13.02
N PRO A 48 0.24 19.67 -13.50
CA PRO A 48 0.20 19.40 -14.93
C PRO A 48 -1.01 20.12 -15.53
N PRO A 49 -0.94 20.52 -16.80
CA PRO A 49 -2.06 21.16 -17.47
C PRO A 49 -3.31 20.26 -17.36
N ALA A 50 -4.43 20.86 -17.01
CA ALA A 50 -5.71 20.18 -16.85
C ALA A 50 -6.10 19.49 -18.16
N GLY A 51 -5.90 18.19 -18.21
CA GLY A 51 -6.34 17.32 -19.27
C GLY A 51 -6.82 16.03 -18.64
N HIS A 52 -8.12 15.94 -18.38
CA HIS A 52 -8.73 14.68 -17.95
C HIS A 52 -8.71 13.70 -19.14
N VAL A 53 -7.99 12.61 -19.00
CA VAL A 53 -8.11 11.49 -19.93
C VAL A 53 -9.34 10.69 -19.52
N ALA A 54 -10.39 10.71 -20.33
CA ALA A 54 -11.58 9.90 -20.06
C ALA A 54 -11.22 8.40 -19.95
N LEU A 55 -11.94 7.65 -19.09
CA LEU A 55 -11.74 6.20 -18.91
C LEU A 55 -11.70 5.43 -20.22
N SER A 56 -12.53 5.84 -21.20
CA SER A 56 -12.62 5.22 -22.51
C SER A 56 -11.42 5.46 -23.43
N SER A 57 -10.61 6.49 -23.19
CA SER A 57 -9.45 6.85 -24.02
C SER A 57 -8.10 6.45 -23.40
N ALA A 58 -8.07 5.97 -22.16
CA ALA A 58 -6.85 5.45 -21.53
C ALA A 58 -6.42 4.15 -22.21
N PRO A 59 -5.10 3.91 -22.43
CA PRO A 59 -4.63 2.61 -22.89
C PRO A 59 -5.16 1.49 -21.96
N PRO A 60 -5.46 0.30 -22.47
CA PRO A 60 -5.92 -0.80 -21.63
C PRO A 60 -4.93 -1.05 -20.48
N GLN A 61 -5.45 -1.30 -19.28
CA GLN A 61 -4.65 -1.76 -18.16
C GLN A 61 -4.29 -3.23 -18.37
N THR A 62 -3.02 -3.56 -18.28
CA THR A 62 -2.51 -4.93 -18.44
C THR A 62 -2.21 -5.58 -17.10
N THR A 63 -1.85 -4.80 -16.08
CA THR A 63 -1.55 -5.30 -14.74
C THR A 63 -2.83 -5.57 -13.97
N VAL A 64 -2.97 -6.78 -13.45
CA VAL A 64 -4.03 -7.13 -12.49
C VAL A 64 -3.62 -6.59 -11.13
N LEU A 65 -4.36 -5.62 -10.63
CA LEU A 65 -4.09 -4.94 -9.35
C LEU A 65 -5.09 -5.38 -8.29
N SER A 66 -4.58 -5.83 -7.14
CA SER A 66 -5.36 -6.11 -5.93
C SER A 66 -5.48 -4.85 -5.05
N LEU A 67 -6.30 -4.91 -4.00
CA LEU A 67 -6.31 -3.87 -2.97
C LEU A 67 -4.94 -3.80 -2.26
N PRO A 68 -4.43 -2.59 -1.98
CA PRO A 68 -3.10 -2.39 -1.36
C PRO A 68 -3.11 -2.56 0.17
N PHE A 69 -4.03 -3.34 0.71
CA PHE A 69 -4.21 -3.56 2.15
C PHE A 69 -5.00 -4.84 2.43
N ASP A 70 -4.92 -5.29 3.68
CA ASP A 70 -5.77 -6.35 4.23
C ASP A 70 -6.92 -5.80 5.06
N GLY A 71 -7.99 -6.60 5.20
CA GLY A 71 -9.18 -6.25 5.96
C GLY A 71 -10.12 -5.32 5.21
N ALA A 72 -11.08 -4.74 5.93
CA ALA A 72 -12.08 -3.85 5.36
C ALA A 72 -11.64 -2.39 5.45
N TRP A 73 -11.71 -1.66 4.33
CA TRP A 73 -11.39 -0.24 4.25
C TRP A 73 -12.48 0.50 3.50
N GLY A 74 -12.68 1.76 3.85
CA GLY A 74 -13.59 2.64 3.17
C GLY A 74 -12.89 3.56 2.18
N VAL A 75 -13.52 3.82 1.06
CA VAL A 75 -13.12 4.83 0.07
C VAL A 75 -13.64 6.18 0.54
N VAL A 76 -12.78 7.02 1.11
CA VAL A 76 -13.16 8.35 1.60
C VAL A 76 -13.15 9.41 0.52
N GLN A 77 -12.36 9.20 -0.54
CA GLN A 77 -12.39 9.99 -1.75
C GLN A 77 -12.20 9.09 -2.98
N GLY A 78 -13.06 9.27 -3.98
CA GLY A 78 -13.08 8.51 -5.22
C GLY A 78 -12.34 9.21 -6.36
N MET A 79 -12.27 8.53 -7.51
CA MET A 79 -11.80 9.12 -8.76
C MET A 79 -12.78 10.20 -9.23
N GLU A 80 -12.27 11.27 -9.85
CA GLU A 80 -13.08 12.36 -10.40
C GLU A 80 -14.12 12.91 -9.42
N SER A 81 -13.84 12.84 -8.12
CA SER A 81 -14.73 13.36 -7.09
C SER A 81 -14.58 14.87 -6.95
N ASP A 82 -15.61 15.52 -6.41
CA ASP A 82 -15.60 16.97 -6.09
C ASP A 82 -14.67 17.34 -4.90
N GLY A 83 -13.82 16.40 -4.47
CA GLY A 83 -12.89 16.57 -3.37
C GLY A 83 -11.57 17.24 -3.77
N THR A 84 -10.49 16.86 -3.08
CA THR A 84 -9.14 17.41 -3.29
C THR A 84 -8.39 16.77 -4.48
N HIS A 85 -8.95 15.71 -5.08
CA HIS A 85 -8.38 15.04 -6.25
C HIS A 85 -8.71 15.79 -7.53
N GLY A 86 -7.92 16.86 -7.80
CA GLY A 86 -7.97 17.60 -9.06
C GLY A 86 -6.69 17.45 -9.86
N GLY A 87 -6.70 17.87 -11.13
CA GLY A 87 -5.51 17.90 -11.97
C GLY A 87 -4.81 16.55 -12.08
N TYR A 88 -3.55 16.47 -11.66
CA TYR A 88 -2.74 15.25 -11.74
C TYR A 88 -3.23 14.09 -10.86
N ALA A 89 -4.05 14.36 -9.85
CA ALA A 89 -4.59 13.37 -8.92
C ALA A 89 -6.04 12.94 -9.22
N ALA A 90 -6.60 13.35 -10.34
CA ALA A 90 -8.02 13.13 -10.67
C ALA A 90 -8.48 11.67 -10.55
N TYR A 91 -7.60 10.71 -10.80
CA TYR A 91 -7.89 9.27 -10.72
C TYR A 91 -7.32 8.61 -9.47
N ALA A 92 -7.02 9.36 -8.43
CA ALA A 92 -6.57 8.79 -7.16
C ALA A 92 -7.76 8.34 -6.29
N LEU A 93 -7.45 7.47 -5.34
CA LEU A 93 -8.35 6.98 -4.30
C LEU A 93 -7.72 7.21 -2.94
N ASP A 94 -8.51 7.68 -1.98
CA ASP A 94 -8.11 7.75 -0.58
C ASP A 94 -8.85 6.70 0.24
N PHE A 95 -8.07 5.95 1.03
CA PHE A 95 -8.58 4.84 1.82
C PHE A 95 -8.32 5.03 3.31
N VAL A 96 -9.30 4.65 4.12
CA VAL A 96 -9.17 4.51 5.58
C VAL A 96 -9.73 3.16 6.02
N PRO A 97 -9.15 2.48 7.04
CA PRO A 97 -9.75 1.27 7.59
C PRO A 97 -11.19 1.52 8.06
N ALA A 98 -12.09 0.62 7.68
CA ALA A 98 -13.46 0.64 8.19
C ALA A 98 -13.48 0.21 9.66
N GLU A 99 -14.29 0.87 10.47
CA GLU A 99 -14.54 0.43 11.84
C GLU A 99 -15.25 -0.92 11.83
N PRO A 100 -14.96 -1.81 12.79
CA PRO A 100 -15.72 -3.05 12.94
C PRO A 100 -17.22 -2.76 13.00
N ASN A 101 -17.99 -3.47 12.20
CA ASN A 101 -19.44 -3.33 12.09
C ASN A 101 -19.94 -1.95 11.59
N ALA A 102 -19.08 -1.11 11.04
CA ALA A 102 -19.51 0.14 10.42
C ALA A 102 -20.36 -0.14 9.18
N ALA A 103 -21.57 0.40 9.15
CA ALA A 103 -22.40 0.40 7.94
C ALA A 103 -21.98 1.51 6.97
N SER A 104 -21.21 2.49 7.44
CA SER A 104 -20.71 3.64 6.69
C SER A 104 -19.49 4.24 7.38
N LEU A 105 -18.77 5.07 6.65
CA LEU A 105 -17.65 5.85 7.18
C LEU A 105 -18.19 6.95 8.11
N ASN A 106 -17.73 6.96 9.36
CA ASN A 106 -18.21 7.95 10.35
C ASN A 106 -17.22 9.13 10.45
N GLU A 107 -17.45 10.17 9.64
CA GLU A 107 -16.62 11.37 9.63
C GLU A 107 -16.59 12.08 11.00
N ALA A 108 -17.71 12.13 11.73
CA ALA A 108 -17.76 12.77 13.04
C ALA A 108 -16.86 12.06 14.07
N ALA A 109 -16.74 10.74 14.00
CA ALA A 109 -15.80 9.99 14.82
C ALA A 109 -14.34 10.30 14.46
N PHE A 110 -14.03 10.48 13.18
CA PHE A 110 -12.68 10.89 12.75
C PHE A 110 -12.29 12.26 13.31
N ARG A 111 -13.20 13.23 13.29
CA ARG A 111 -12.96 14.61 13.80
C ARG A 111 -12.66 14.68 15.30
N LYS A 112 -13.06 13.69 16.09
CA LYS A 112 -12.76 13.60 17.52
C LYS A 112 -11.34 13.14 17.82
N ARG A 113 -10.65 12.50 16.89
CA ARG A 113 -9.31 11.95 17.06
C ARG A 113 -8.26 13.06 16.94
N LYS A 114 -7.51 13.32 18.00
CA LYS A 114 -6.57 14.44 18.07
C LYS A 114 -5.12 14.02 17.85
N GLN A 115 -4.81 12.74 18.04
CA GLN A 115 -3.47 12.19 17.87
C GLN A 115 -3.43 11.25 16.66
N LEU A 116 -2.28 11.13 16.02
CA LEU A 116 -2.10 10.24 14.87
C LEU A 116 -2.45 8.79 15.19
N ILE A 117 -2.00 8.32 16.35
CA ILE A 117 -2.23 6.96 16.81
C ILE A 117 -3.71 6.62 17.04
N ASP A 118 -4.56 7.62 17.24
CA ASP A 118 -6.00 7.42 17.42
C ASP A 118 -6.69 7.08 16.09
N HIS A 119 -6.05 7.37 14.96
CA HIS A 119 -6.60 7.10 13.63
C HIS A 119 -6.34 5.65 13.20
N PRO A 120 -7.37 4.92 12.75
CA PRO A 120 -7.24 3.49 12.44
C PRO A 120 -6.27 3.18 11.29
N CYS A 121 -5.99 4.16 10.41
CA CYS A 121 -5.02 4.00 9.33
C CYS A 121 -3.58 4.05 9.83
N TYR A 122 -3.30 4.88 10.84
CA TYR A 122 -1.93 5.14 11.26
C TYR A 122 -1.19 3.87 11.65
N GLY A 123 -0.05 3.61 10.99
CA GLY A 123 0.78 2.43 11.21
C GLY A 123 0.27 1.13 10.55
N ARG A 124 -0.89 1.13 9.88
CA ARG A 124 -1.37 -0.05 9.15
C ARG A 124 -0.45 -0.39 7.98
N PRO A 125 -0.18 -1.68 7.75
CA PRO A 125 0.59 -2.11 6.60
C PRO A 125 -0.03 -1.68 5.28
N VAL A 126 0.83 -1.26 4.35
CA VAL A 126 0.50 -1.00 2.95
C VAL A 126 1.18 -2.07 2.12
N LEU A 127 0.43 -2.69 1.22
CA LEU A 127 0.84 -3.85 0.44
C LEU A 127 1.05 -3.49 -1.03
N ALA A 128 1.98 -4.17 -1.70
CA ALA A 128 2.12 -4.09 -3.14
C ALA A 128 0.90 -4.75 -3.82
N PRO A 129 0.14 -4.04 -4.68
CA PRO A 129 -1.09 -4.56 -5.30
C PRO A 129 -0.81 -5.58 -6.39
N ALA A 130 0.42 -5.63 -6.89
CA ALA A 130 0.96 -6.58 -7.85
C ALA A 130 2.47 -6.65 -7.69
N SER A 131 3.11 -7.67 -8.25
CA SER A 131 4.57 -7.72 -8.36
C SER A 131 5.08 -6.55 -9.20
N GLY A 132 6.25 -6.01 -8.84
CA GLY A 132 6.79 -4.86 -9.56
C GLY A 132 8.22 -4.51 -9.15
N ARG A 133 8.71 -3.39 -9.68
CA ARG A 133 9.99 -2.79 -9.34
C ARG A 133 9.77 -1.42 -8.71
N VAL A 134 10.46 -1.14 -7.63
CA VAL A 134 10.47 0.19 -6.99
C VAL A 134 11.23 1.15 -7.90
N VAL A 135 10.57 2.18 -8.41
CA VAL A 135 11.19 3.19 -9.27
C VAL A 135 11.47 4.50 -8.54
N TRP A 136 10.73 4.79 -7.48
CA TRP A 136 10.96 6.00 -6.70
C TRP A 136 10.51 5.82 -5.25
N VAL A 137 11.34 6.26 -4.32
CA VAL A 137 11.05 6.31 -2.88
C VAL A 137 11.44 7.68 -2.36
N ARG A 138 10.55 8.28 -1.58
CA ARG A 138 10.86 9.42 -0.71
C ARG A 138 10.40 9.06 0.69
N ASP A 139 11.33 9.06 1.65
CA ASP A 139 11.06 8.85 3.08
C ASP A 139 11.76 9.94 3.89
N GLY A 140 11.34 10.12 5.14
CA GLY A 140 11.93 11.11 6.05
C GLY A 140 11.13 12.40 6.21
N ALA A 141 10.10 12.67 5.37
CA ALA A 141 9.19 13.79 5.56
C ALA A 141 8.46 13.67 6.92
N ARG A 142 8.34 14.80 7.63
CA ARG A 142 7.67 14.84 8.94
C ARG A 142 6.18 14.61 8.81
N GLU A 143 5.62 13.90 9.78
CA GLU A 143 4.17 13.76 9.90
C GLU A 143 3.58 14.96 10.61
N LEU A 144 2.45 15.42 10.13
CA LEU A 144 1.71 16.51 10.72
C LEU A 144 0.65 15.96 11.70
N PRO A 145 0.34 16.69 12.78
CA PRO A 145 -0.82 16.37 13.59
C PRO A 145 -2.11 16.36 12.75
N PRO A 146 -3.12 15.56 13.09
CA PRO A 146 -4.40 15.56 12.38
C PRO A 146 -5.00 16.97 12.33
N PHE A 147 -5.68 17.28 11.22
CA PHE A 147 -6.33 18.59 10.96
C PHE A 147 -5.37 19.79 10.93
N ARG A 148 -4.07 19.55 10.74
CA ARG A 148 -3.10 20.59 10.42
C ARG A 148 -2.93 20.65 8.92
N ASP A 149 -3.17 21.83 8.37
CA ASP A 149 -2.91 22.12 6.97
C ASP A 149 -1.40 22.20 6.70
N SER A 150 -0.96 21.49 5.67
CA SER A 150 0.38 21.62 5.12
C SER A 150 0.39 22.84 4.20
N LYS A 151 0.80 24.00 4.70
CA LYS A 151 0.93 25.24 3.91
C LYS A 151 1.85 25.13 2.69
N LYS A 152 2.54 24.00 2.50
CA LYS A 152 3.56 23.81 1.47
C LYS A 152 3.22 22.80 0.39
N HIS A 153 2.01 22.25 0.35
CA HIS A 153 1.60 21.21 -0.61
C HIS A 153 2.66 20.11 -0.83
N GLU A 154 3.29 19.66 0.25
CA GLU A 154 4.36 18.65 0.18
C GLU A 154 3.78 17.27 -0.10
N ALA A 155 4.43 16.52 -0.99
CA ALA A 155 4.01 15.15 -1.34
C ALA A 155 4.08 14.15 -0.17
N GLY A 156 4.81 14.50 0.91
CA GLY A 156 5.05 13.60 2.04
C GLY A 156 6.00 12.45 1.70
N ASN A 157 5.88 11.36 2.44
CA ASN A 157 6.57 10.12 2.16
C ASN A 157 5.76 9.32 1.14
N PHE A 158 6.41 8.83 0.11
CA PHE A 158 5.75 8.13 -0.97
C PHE A 158 6.63 7.05 -1.61
N LEU A 159 5.99 6.14 -2.32
CA LEU A 159 6.59 5.07 -3.07
C LEU A 159 5.90 4.94 -4.42
N ILE A 160 6.68 4.66 -5.49
CA ILE A 160 6.14 4.34 -6.80
C ILE A 160 6.70 3.00 -7.25
N LEU A 161 5.79 2.08 -7.66
CA LEU A 161 6.11 0.79 -8.26
C LEU A 161 5.82 0.82 -9.75
N GLU A 162 6.73 0.28 -10.55
CA GLU A 162 6.52 -0.06 -11.95
C GLU A 162 6.11 -1.53 -12.05
N HIS A 163 4.98 -1.81 -12.71
CA HIS A 163 4.47 -3.16 -12.93
C HIS A 163 4.65 -3.61 -14.37
N ALA A 164 4.31 -2.74 -15.31
CA ALA A 164 4.47 -2.93 -16.74
C ALA A 164 4.83 -1.59 -17.41
N LYS A 165 5.08 -1.60 -18.72
CA LYS A 165 5.37 -0.37 -19.47
C LYS A 165 4.22 0.62 -19.34
N ASN A 166 4.49 1.81 -18.79
CA ASN A 166 3.53 2.88 -18.53
C ASN A 166 2.40 2.48 -17.55
N GLU A 167 2.68 1.54 -16.65
CA GLU A 167 1.77 1.15 -15.57
C GLU A 167 2.51 1.18 -14.24
N PHE A 168 2.22 2.20 -13.45
CA PHE A 168 2.84 2.42 -12.15
C PHE A 168 1.75 2.56 -11.09
N THR A 169 2.06 2.18 -9.85
CA THR A 169 1.22 2.50 -8.68
C THR A 169 1.96 3.44 -7.75
N GLU A 170 1.24 4.42 -7.24
CA GLU A 170 1.73 5.40 -6.29
C GLU A 170 1.01 5.26 -4.96
N PHE A 171 1.79 5.38 -3.87
CA PHE A 171 1.33 5.34 -2.49
C PHE A 171 1.86 6.57 -1.78
N ARG A 172 0.98 7.42 -1.23
CA ARG A 172 1.40 8.65 -0.53
C ARG A 172 0.97 8.67 0.93
N HIS A 173 1.44 9.69 1.63
CA HIS A 173 1.22 9.96 3.03
C HIS A 173 1.72 8.85 3.96
N LEU A 174 2.72 8.08 3.51
CA LEU A 174 3.28 6.98 4.29
C LEU A 174 3.92 7.48 5.58
N GLN A 175 3.92 6.63 6.61
CA GLN A 175 4.53 6.90 7.89
C GLN A 175 6.04 7.08 7.74
N ARG A 176 6.60 8.09 8.40
CA ARG A 176 8.03 8.39 8.36
C ARG A 176 8.85 7.20 8.84
N GLY A 177 9.85 6.80 8.05
CA GLY A 177 10.77 5.70 8.37
C GLY A 177 10.14 4.31 8.24
N SER A 178 8.95 4.20 7.62
CA SER A 178 8.24 2.93 7.51
C SER A 178 8.40 2.24 6.16
N ILE A 179 8.97 2.91 5.16
CA ILE A 179 9.13 2.33 3.83
C ILE A 179 10.18 1.22 3.90
N ALA A 180 9.75 -0.02 3.63
CA ALA A 180 10.54 -1.23 3.83
C ALA A 180 11.40 -1.62 2.62
N VAL A 181 11.36 -0.81 1.56
CA VAL A 181 12.02 -1.08 0.28
C VAL A 181 12.73 0.17 -0.24
N LYS A 182 13.66 0.00 -1.17
CA LYS A 182 14.43 1.10 -1.80
C LYS A 182 14.29 1.06 -3.32
N THR A 183 14.56 2.17 -3.96
CA THR A 183 14.61 2.27 -5.43
C THR A 183 15.52 1.19 -6.02
N GLY A 184 14.99 0.50 -7.02
CA GLY A 184 15.61 -0.65 -7.69
C GLY A 184 15.18 -2.01 -7.17
N ASP A 185 14.63 -2.11 -5.97
CA ASP A 185 14.16 -3.39 -5.41
C ASP A 185 12.98 -3.95 -6.22
N ARG A 186 12.88 -5.29 -6.26
CA ARG A 186 11.70 -6.01 -6.75
C ARG A 186 10.82 -6.39 -5.57
N VAL A 187 9.51 -6.25 -5.75
CA VAL A 187 8.51 -6.63 -4.75
C VAL A 187 7.56 -7.67 -5.32
N ALA A 188 7.09 -8.56 -4.48
CA ALA A 188 6.01 -9.50 -4.82
C ALA A 188 4.64 -8.88 -4.51
N ALA A 189 3.58 -9.33 -5.20
CA ALA A 189 2.21 -9.00 -4.83
C ALA A 189 1.95 -9.38 -3.37
N GLY A 190 1.27 -8.52 -2.61
CA GLY A 190 0.99 -8.71 -1.19
C GLY A 190 2.17 -8.42 -0.24
N GLN A 191 3.36 -8.11 -0.75
CA GLN A 191 4.49 -7.74 0.10
C GLN A 191 4.23 -6.40 0.79
N ILE A 192 4.55 -6.32 2.11
CA ILE A 192 4.51 -5.05 2.85
C ILE A 192 5.59 -4.14 2.30
N ILE A 193 5.19 -2.94 1.85
CA ILE A 193 6.08 -1.93 1.26
C ILE A 193 6.24 -0.69 2.13
N GLY A 194 5.36 -0.49 3.10
CA GLY A 194 5.36 0.63 4.04
C GLY A 194 4.18 0.58 4.99
N ARG A 195 3.93 1.69 5.67
CA ARG A 195 2.78 1.82 6.58
C ARG A 195 2.04 3.14 6.32
N CYS A 196 0.72 3.12 6.51
CA CYS A 196 -0.12 4.32 6.47
C CYS A 196 0.35 5.35 7.50
N GLY A 197 0.44 6.62 7.11
CA GLY A 197 0.86 7.73 7.95
C GLY A 197 0.04 8.98 7.69
N ASN A 198 0.62 10.16 7.98
CA ASN A 198 0.04 11.49 7.80
C ASN A 198 1.08 12.52 7.34
N SER A 199 2.02 12.09 6.51
CA SER A 199 3.07 12.97 6.00
C SER A 199 2.62 13.77 4.78
N GLY A 200 3.15 14.96 4.61
CA GLY A 200 2.81 15.84 3.49
C GLY A 200 1.44 16.51 3.63
N ASN A 201 0.74 16.69 2.52
CA ASN A 201 -0.56 17.37 2.48
C ASN A 201 -1.73 16.42 2.82
N ALA A 202 -1.69 15.82 4.00
CA ALA A 202 -2.73 14.94 4.51
C ALA A 202 -3.43 15.59 5.71
N VAL A 203 -4.75 15.73 5.66
CA VAL A 203 -5.57 16.30 6.75
C VAL A 203 -5.66 15.33 7.92
N THR A 204 -5.84 14.06 7.63
CA THR A 204 -5.89 12.95 8.61
C THR A 204 -5.19 11.73 8.03
N PRO A 205 -4.73 10.78 8.87
CA PRO A 205 -4.13 9.55 8.37
C PRO A 205 -5.04 8.79 7.41
N HIS A 206 -4.58 8.62 6.17
CA HIS A 206 -5.22 7.85 5.11
C HIS A 206 -4.16 7.33 4.14
N LEU A 207 -4.52 6.34 3.35
CA LEU A 207 -3.70 5.87 2.24
C LEU A 207 -4.20 6.51 0.94
N HIS A 208 -3.40 7.40 0.38
CA HIS A 208 -3.59 7.86 -1.00
C HIS A 208 -2.98 6.85 -1.96
N PHE A 209 -3.77 6.39 -2.92
CA PHE A 209 -3.40 5.40 -3.92
C PHE A 209 -3.80 5.86 -5.32
N ALA A 210 -2.89 5.75 -6.27
CA ALA A 210 -3.16 6.08 -7.67
C ALA A 210 -2.45 5.11 -8.61
N VAL A 211 -3.00 4.96 -9.82
CA VAL A 211 -2.30 4.36 -10.95
C VAL A 211 -1.84 5.46 -11.88
N LEU A 212 -0.57 5.37 -12.31
CA LEU A 212 0.05 6.37 -13.16
C LEU A 212 0.34 5.77 -14.54
N GLY A 213 0.14 6.56 -15.58
CA GLY A 213 0.65 6.30 -16.93
C GLY A 213 2.10 6.79 -17.10
N SER A 214 2.52 7.72 -16.25
CA SER A 214 3.89 8.23 -16.16
C SER A 214 4.16 8.71 -14.73
N TYR A 215 5.38 8.56 -14.25
CA TYR A 215 5.81 9.12 -12.95
C TYR A 215 6.76 10.32 -13.11
N ASN A 216 7.13 10.67 -14.35
CA ASN A 216 7.91 11.87 -14.64
C ASN A 216 7.55 12.45 -16.03
N PRO A 217 6.68 13.49 -16.13
CA PRO A 217 5.87 14.05 -15.05
C PRO A 217 4.84 13.05 -14.50
N ILE A 218 4.36 13.27 -13.28
CA ILE A 218 3.31 12.44 -12.68
C ILE A 218 1.98 12.69 -13.42
N ALA A 219 1.39 11.59 -13.89
CA ALA A 219 0.09 11.63 -14.57
C ALA A 219 -0.73 10.41 -14.16
N THR A 220 -1.78 10.63 -13.35
CA THR A 220 -2.72 9.57 -12.98
C THR A 220 -3.57 9.16 -14.19
N ARG A 221 -4.02 7.91 -14.18
CA ARG A 221 -4.91 7.34 -15.18
C ARG A 221 -6.04 6.57 -14.51
N PRO A 222 -7.19 6.44 -15.19
CA PRO A 222 -8.24 5.53 -14.74
C PRO A 222 -7.72 4.10 -14.63
N PHE A 223 -8.20 3.37 -13.62
CA PHE A 223 -7.79 2.00 -13.38
C PHE A 223 -8.91 1.15 -12.77
N ARG A 224 -8.71 -0.15 -12.78
CA ARG A 224 -9.57 -1.15 -12.14
C ARG A 224 -8.77 -1.98 -11.15
N LEU A 225 -9.44 -2.34 -10.07
CA LEU A 225 -8.96 -3.30 -9.10
C LEU A 225 -9.70 -4.62 -9.29
N SER A 226 -9.09 -5.72 -8.88
CA SER A 226 -9.63 -7.07 -8.99
C SER A 226 -9.60 -7.77 -7.65
N SER A 227 -10.30 -8.90 -7.56
CA SER A 227 -10.28 -9.78 -6.39
C SER A 227 -10.66 -9.06 -5.09
N TYR A 228 -11.73 -8.27 -5.13
CA TYR A 228 -12.26 -7.59 -3.95
C TYR A 228 -13.78 -7.72 -3.86
N GLU A 229 -14.29 -7.48 -2.67
CA GLU A 229 -15.72 -7.44 -2.36
C GLU A 229 -16.10 -6.06 -1.83
N VAL A 230 -17.35 -5.66 -2.11
CA VAL A 230 -17.96 -4.41 -1.62
C VAL A 230 -19.02 -4.77 -0.60
N MET A 231 -19.07 -4.06 0.51
CA MET A 231 -20.14 -4.20 1.50
C MET A 231 -21.41 -3.49 1.00
N THR A 232 -22.47 -4.25 0.79
CA THR A 232 -23.78 -3.77 0.31
C THR A 232 -24.81 -3.57 1.43
N ALA A 233 -24.61 -4.24 2.54
CA ALA A 233 -25.34 -4.08 3.80
C ALA A 233 -24.43 -4.51 4.96
N PRO A 234 -24.72 -4.24 6.22
CA PRO A 234 -23.90 -4.66 7.35
C PRO A 234 -23.57 -6.16 7.26
N ASN A 235 -22.26 -6.46 7.14
CA ASN A 235 -21.70 -7.81 6.96
C ASN A 235 -22.14 -8.57 5.69
N VAL A 236 -22.78 -7.93 4.72
CA VAL A 236 -23.14 -8.50 3.42
C VAL A 236 -22.17 -8.01 2.36
N TRP A 237 -21.46 -8.94 1.71
CA TRP A 237 -20.39 -8.66 0.77
C TRP A 237 -20.73 -9.19 -0.61
N GLN A 238 -20.45 -8.43 -1.64
CA GLN A 238 -20.67 -8.77 -3.05
C GLN A 238 -19.38 -8.56 -3.84
N PRO A 239 -19.09 -9.34 -4.87
CA PRO A 239 -17.95 -9.11 -5.74
C PRO A 239 -17.95 -7.68 -6.30
N GLY A 240 -16.79 -7.04 -6.35
CA GLY A 240 -16.62 -5.74 -6.94
C GLY A 240 -16.56 -5.76 -8.46
N ASP A 241 -16.95 -4.66 -9.09
CA ASP A 241 -17.00 -4.49 -10.56
C ASP A 241 -15.69 -3.93 -11.17
N GLY A 242 -14.67 -3.77 -10.35
CA GLY A 242 -13.36 -3.24 -10.76
C GLY A 242 -13.21 -1.72 -10.62
N VAL A 243 -14.28 -0.96 -10.39
CA VAL A 243 -14.26 0.50 -10.20
C VAL A 243 -14.77 0.86 -8.81
N LEU A 244 -13.91 1.50 -8.02
CA LEU A 244 -14.26 1.93 -6.67
C LEU A 244 -14.91 3.31 -6.66
N LYS A 245 -15.95 3.46 -5.83
CA LYS A 245 -16.70 4.70 -5.64
C LYS A 245 -16.55 5.20 -4.21
N GLN A 246 -16.55 6.51 -4.05
CA GLN A 246 -16.56 7.15 -2.72
C GLN A 246 -17.73 6.63 -1.88
N GLY A 247 -17.48 6.41 -0.61
CA GLY A 247 -18.44 5.87 0.36
C GLY A 247 -18.52 4.34 0.41
N GLN A 248 -17.95 3.61 -0.55
CA GLN A 248 -17.90 2.15 -0.49
C GLN A 248 -16.96 1.68 0.63
N ILE A 249 -17.34 0.55 1.26
CA ILE A 249 -16.45 -0.22 2.12
C ILE A 249 -16.08 -1.49 1.35
N VAL A 250 -14.79 -1.76 1.25
CA VAL A 250 -14.23 -2.83 0.42
C VAL A 250 -13.24 -3.68 1.21
N ARG A 251 -13.07 -4.93 0.80
CA ARG A 251 -12.03 -5.83 1.33
C ARG A 251 -11.50 -6.76 0.23
N PRO A 252 -10.29 -7.33 0.37
CA PRO A 252 -9.86 -8.41 -0.50
C PRO A 252 -10.86 -9.58 -0.46
N SER A 253 -11.10 -10.21 -1.63
CA SER A 253 -11.91 -11.43 -1.70
C SER A 253 -11.25 -12.54 -0.85
N ARG A 254 -12.08 -13.29 -0.14
CA ARG A 254 -11.62 -14.49 0.56
C ARG A 254 -11.56 -15.63 -0.46
N HIS A 255 -10.38 -16.19 -0.63
CA HIS A 255 -10.17 -17.43 -1.40
C HIS A 255 -10.47 -18.64 -0.54
#